data_e3584adf37b4a5be2e3b0310955504aa
#
_entry.id   e3584adf37b4a5be2e3b0310955504aa
#
_cell.length_a   1.000
_cell.length_b   1.000
_cell.length_c   1.000
_cell.angle_alpha   90.00
_cell.angle_beta   90.00
_cell.angle_gamma   90.00
#
_symmetry.space_group_name_H-M   'P 1'
#
loop_
_entity.id
_entity.type
_entity.pdbx_description
1 polymer ?
#
loop_
_entity_poly.entity_id
_entity_poly.type
_entity_poly.pdbx_seq_one_letter_code
_entity_poly.pdbx_strand_id
1 'polypeptide(L)'
;MSIQHYTCLPPFTNIKIRIYLEPTGHSRSYYLLSGLYSLLPSHSPPPMLPYATIQEAEAAVGRSLTVAETIWFNYSATKSDYFLYCHNILFLFLIFSMVPLYYLFLEFFLEKYIHSYKIQPKVNLTLSDSFRCYKSVMRMFILVVGPLQLVSYPSIKMIGIRTSLPLPSIWEIAAQLIVYFFVEDYTNYWIHRFLHCKWGYEKIHKVHHEYTAPIGFAAPYAHWAEILILGIPSFLGPAMVPCHIITFWLWIGLRQIEAIETHSGYDLPWTPTKYIPFYGGPDYHDYHHYVGGLSQSNFASVFTYCDYIYGTDKGYRYQKKVLQQLREGSKTNGEQNGFSHISGEDIKVD
;
A
#
# COMPACT_ATOMS: atom_id res chain seq x y z
N MET A 1 34.66 -15.68 0.83
CA MET A 1 33.39 -14.94 0.74
C MET A 1 33.03 -14.41 2.11
N SER A 2 33.15 -13.11 2.31
CA SER A 2 32.90 -12.45 3.61
C SER A 2 31.41 -12.16 3.71
N ILE A 3 30.71 -12.86 4.59
CA ILE A 3 29.32 -12.56 4.94
C ILE A 3 29.32 -11.24 5.69
N GLN A 4 28.97 -10.16 5.00
CA GLN A 4 28.69 -8.89 5.67
C GLN A 4 27.41 -9.04 6.47
N HIS A 5 27.53 -9.10 7.78
CA HIS A 5 26.40 -8.98 8.71
C HIS A 5 25.85 -7.55 8.61
N TYR A 6 24.84 -7.35 7.78
CA TYR A 6 24.07 -6.11 7.80
C TYR A 6 23.20 -6.09 9.06
N THR A 7 23.43 -5.10 9.91
CA THR A 7 22.59 -4.87 11.09
C THR A 7 21.20 -4.41 10.63
N CYS A 8 20.18 -5.11 11.06
CA CYS A 8 18.77 -4.82 10.73
C CYS A 8 18.20 -3.55 11.37
N LEU A 9 19.00 -2.80 12.15
CA LEU A 9 18.55 -1.58 12.80
C LEU A 9 19.20 -0.34 12.17
N PRO A 10 18.49 0.78 12.10
CA PRO A 10 19.05 2.04 11.62
C PRO A 10 20.19 2.51 12.54
N PRO A 11 21.12 3.34 12.03
CA PRO A 11 22.26 3.85 12.81
C PRO A 11 21.89 4.86 13.93
N PHE A 12 20.62 4.92 14.34
CA PHE A 12 20.13 5.85 15.37
C PHE A 12 20.15 5.30 16.79
N THR A 13 21.11 4.45 17.13
CA THR A 13 21.26 3.91 18.49
C THR A 13 21.66 4.92 19.56
N ASN A 14 21.72 6.24 19.27
CA ASN A 14 22.10 7.29 20.22
C ASN A 14 21.03 8.38 20.45
N ILE A 15 19.78 8.16 20.09
CA ILE A 15 18.73 9.08 20.54
C ILE A 15 18.30 8.67 21.95
N LYS A 16 18.93 9.29 22.96
CA LYS A 16 18.41 9.28 24.34
C LYS A 16 17.16 10.13 24.36
N ILE A 17 15.98 9.50 24.20
CA ILE A 17 14.70 10.15 24.51
C ILE A 17 14.67 10.36 26.02
N ARG A 18 14.96 11.59 26.45
CA ARG A 18 14.81 12.02 27.85
C ARG A 18 13.32 12.34 28.05
N ILE A 19 12.56 11.36 28.51
CA ILE A 19 11.18 11.60 28.94
C ILE A 19 11.26 12.39 30.25
N TYR A 20 10.93 13.68 30.19
CA TYR A 20 10.69 14.49 31.38
C TYR A 20 9.31 14.10 31.92
N LEU A 21 9.28 13.26 32.94
CA LEU A 21 8.12 13.06 33.78
C LEU A 21 8.08 14.22 34.78
N GLU A 22 7.20 15.18 34.58
CA GLU A 22 6.88 16.13 35.62
C GLU A 22 6.12 15.40 36.76
N PRO A 23 6.49 15.65 38.02
CA PRO A 23 5.84 15.04 39.17
C PRO A 23 4.65 15.88 39.59
N THR A 24 3.56 15.86 38.88
CA THR A 24 2.27 16.32 39.39
C THR A 24 1.33 15.13 39.42
N GLY A 25 1.25 14.56 40.63
CA GLY A 25 0.33 13.49 40.93
C GLY A 25 -1.11 13.94 40.83
N HIS A 26 -1.78 13.59 39.74
CA HIS A 26 -3.20 13.31 39.73
C HIS A 26 -3.51 12.33 38.59
N SER A 27 -4.22 11.31 38.94
CA SER A 27 -4.58 10.08 38.26
C SER A 27 -5.09 10.27 36.81
N ARG A 28 -4.24 10.02 35.81
CA ARG A 28 -4.62 9.93 34.38
C ARG A 28 -5.37 8.63 34.03
N SER A 29 -5.46 7.67 34.93
CA SER A 29 -6.18 6.41 34.69
C SER A 29 -7.69 6.58 34.55
N TYR A 30 -8.27 7.63 35.12
CA TYR A 30 -9.71 7.89 35.00
C TYR A 30 -10.14 8.44 33.63
N TYR A 31 -9.22 9.11 32.91
CA TYR A 31 -9.57 9.69 31.61
C TYR A 31 -9.58 8.67 30.47
N LEU A 32 -8.81 7.59 30.57
CA LEU A 32 -8.85 6.49 29.59
C LEU A 32 -10.13 5.66 29.71
N LEU A 33 -10.63 5.43 30.92
CA LEU A 33 -11.89 4.69 31.14
C LEU A 33 -13.11 5.55 30.87
N SER A 34 -13.10 6.85 31.20
CA SER A 34 -14.19 7.76 30.86
C SER A 34 -14.29 8.00 29.36
N GLY A 35 -13.16 8.02 28.62
CA GLY A 35 -13.15 8.06 27.17
C GLY A 35 -13.76 6.81 26.52
N LEU A 36 -13.60 5.64 27.12
CA LEU A 36 -14.23 4.40 26.64
C LEU A 36 -15.74 4.36 26.91
N TYR A 37 -16.20 4.95 28.03
CA TYR A 37 -17.64 5.03 28.33
C TYR A 37 -18.39 6.06 27.47
N SER A 38 -17.74 7.12 27.02
CA SER A 38 -18.33 8.08 26.08
C SER A 38 -18.42 7.55 24.63
N LEU A 39 -17.86 6.38 24.36
CA LEU A 39 -17.92 5.69 23.06
C LEU A 39 -19.12 4.74 22.93
N LEU A 40 -19.89 4.54 24.02
CA LEU A 40 -21.16 3.84 23.91
C LEU A 40 -22.21 4.79 23.32
N PRO A 41 -22.93 4.42 22.25
CA PRO A 41 -23.84 5.31 21.58
C PRO A 41 -24.97 5.72 22.51
N SER A 42 -25.07 7.01 22.86
CA SER A 42 -26.32 7.61 23.30
C SER A 42 -27.35 7.49 22.17
N HIS A 43 -28.60 7.18 22.48
CA HIS A 43 -29.68 6.77 21.58
C HIS A 43 -30.11 7.76 20.48
N SER A 44 -29.28 8.74 20.11
CA SER A 44 -29.45 9.56 18.91
C SER A 44 -28.06 9.81 18.30
N PRO A 45 -27.83 9.36 17.05
CA PRO A 45 -26.60 9.74 16.37
C PRO A 45 -26.54 11.27 16.26
N PRO A 46 -25.42 11.92 16.56
CA PRO A 46 -25.29 13.36 16.34
C PRO A 46 -25.54 13.66 14.86
N PRO A 47 -26.20 14.79 14.54
CA PRO A 47 -26.35 15.22 13.16
C PRO A 47 -24.97 15.39 12.52
N MET A 48 -24.82 14.94 11.32
CA MET A 48 -23.56 14.59 10.69
C MET A 48 -22.86 15.70 9.98
N LEU A 49 -23.60 16.57 9.36
CA LEU A 49 -23.17 17.91 9.02
C LEU A 49 -23.85 18.87 10.01
N PRO A 50 -23.16 19.93 10.43
CA PRO A 50 -23.75 20.93 11.31
C PRO A 50 -24.85 21.76 10.62
N TYR A 51 -25.29 21.37 9.42
CA TYR A 51 -26.24 22.07 8.56
C TYR A 51 -27.38 21.15 8.19
N ALA A 52 -28.63 21.59 8.39
CA ALA A 52 -29.82 20.84 8.02
C ALA A 52 -30.24 21.08 6.56
N THR A 53 -29.84 22.23 5.98
CA THR A 53 -30.22 22.66 4.64
C THR A 53 -29.01 23.13 3.82
N ILE A 54 -29.16 23.15 2.48
CA ILE A 54 -28.14 23.71 1.58
C ILE A 54 -27.89 25.19 1.88
N GLN A 55 -28.95 25.94 2.19
CA GLN A 55 -28.86 27.36 2.50
C GLN A 55 -28.03 27.63 3.75
N GLU A 56 -28.21 26.82 4.79
CA GLU A 56 -27.38 26.89 6.00
C GLU A 56 -25.92 26.54 5.72
N ALA A 57 -25.67 25.53 4.87
CA ALA A 57 -24.33 25.18 4.45
C ALA A 57 -23.66 26.29 3.64
N GLU A 58 -24.37 26.91 2.70
CA GLU A 58 -23.90 28.07 1.91
C GLU A 58 -23.59 29.27 2.79
N ALA A 59 -24.47 29.56 3.76
CA ALA A 59 -24.24 30.64 4.73
C ALA A 59 -22.97 30.41 5.55
N ALA A 60 -22.72 29.17 5.97
CA ALA A 60 -21.55 28.79 6.77
C ALA A 60 -20.25 28.77 5.95
N VAL A 61 -20.31 28.35 4.68
CA VAL A 61 -19.16 28.36 3.74
C VAL A 61 -18.89 29.78 3.21
N GLY A 62 -19.87 30.70 3.30
CA GLY A 62 -19.78 32.09 2.85
C GLY A 62 -19.91 32.27 1.33
N ARG A 63 -20.38 31.24 0.62
CA ARG A 63 -20.62 31.24 -0.84
C ARG A 63 -21.60 30.13 -1.21
N SER A 64 -22.13 30.18 -2.42
CA SER A 64 -22.89 29.07 -3.00
C SER A 64 -22.02 27.81 -3.10
N LEU A 65 -22.65 26.64 -2.85
CA LEU A 65 -21.99 25.36 -2.98
C LEU A 65 -21.71 25.05 -4.45
N THR A 66 -20.56 24.47 -4.70
CA THR A 66 -20.26 23.87 -6.00
C THR A 66 -21.14 22.64 -6.25
N VAL A 67 -21.24 22.18 -7.52
CA VAL A 67 -21.98 20.95 -7.86
C VAL A 67 -21.47 19.76 -7.06
N ALA A 68 -20.16 19.61 -6.91
CA ALA A 68 -19.56 18.53 -6.14
C ALA A 68 -19.94 18.62 -4.63
N GLU A 69 -19.92 19.80 -4.05
CA GLU A 69 -20.32 20.04 -2.66
C GLU A 69 -21.82 19.79 -2.45
N THR A 70 -22.65 20.16 -3.41
CA THR A 70 -24.10 19.86 -3.36
C THR A 70 -24.35 18.35 -3.42
N ILE A 71 -23.65 17.62 -4.29
CA ILE A 71 -23.73 16.15 -4.36
C ILE A 71 -23.28 15.54 -3.03
N TRP A 72 -22.15 16.01 -2.49
CA TRP A 72 -21.64 15.55 -1.21
C TRP A 72 -22.60 15.82 -0.07
N PHE A 73 -23.14 17.02 0.01
CA PHE A 73 -24.14 17.40 1.00
C PHE A 73 -25.35 16.46 0.94
N ASN A 74 -25.97 16.31 -0.23
CA ASN A 74 -27.14 15.45 -0.42
C ASN A 74 -26.86 13.99 -0.04
N TYR A 75 -25.63 13.53 -0.27
CA TYR A 75 -25.23 12.17 0.09
C TYR A 75 -24.95 12.03 1.60
N SER A 76 -24.21 12.95 2.19
CA SER A 76 -23.65 12.80 3.54
C SER A 76 -24.50 13.36 4.66
N ALA A 77 -25.40 14.35 4.37
CA ALA A 77 -26.13 15.09 5.40
C ALA A 77 -26.97 14.24 6.36
N THR A 78 -27.38 13.05 5.95
CA THR A 78 -28.17 12.12 6.79
C THR A 78 -27.37 10.95 7.34
N LYS A 79 -26.04 10.92 7.09
CA LYS A 79 -25.19 9.77 7.43
C LYS A 79 -24.20 10.10 8.54
N SER A 80 -23.85 9.14 9.41
CA SER A 80 -22.83 9.32 10.43
C SER A 80 -21.43 9.30 9.85
N ASP A 81 -20.51 10.06 10.45
CA ASP A 81 -19.08 9.98 10.11
C ASP A 81 -18.57 8.55 10.18
N TYR A 82 -19.07 7.77 11.16
CA TYR A 82 -18.77 6.35 11.26
C TYR A 82 -19.25 5.57 10.04
N PHE A 83 -20.47 5.82 9.58
CA PHE A 83 -21.01 5.17 8.38
C PHE A 83 -20.20 5.56 7.13
N LEU A 84 -19.85 6.84 6.98
CA LEU A 84 -19.00 7.31 5.90
C LEU A 84 -17.61 6.66 5.95
N TYR A 85 -17.03 6.53 7.13
CA TYR A 85 -15.77 5.84 7.33
C TYR A 85 -15.86 4.35 6.94
N CYS A 86 -16.94 3.67 7.29
CA CYS A 86 -17.14 2.25 6.95
C CYS A 86 -17.18 1.97 5.43
N HIS A 87 -17.32 3.00 4.57
CA HIS A 87 -17.17 2.81 3.12
C HIS A 87 -15.78 2.28 2.73
N ASN A 88 -14.75 2.50 3.55
CA ASN A 88 -13.44 1.89 3.33
C ASN A 88 -13.52 0.36 3.19
N ILE A 89 -14.41 -0.30 3.93
CA ILE A 89 -14.58 -1.75 3.87
C ILE A 89 -15.05 -2.15 2.46
N LEU A 90 -16.05 -1.44 1.94
CA LEU A 90 -16.58 -1.69 0.59
C LEU A 90 -15.52 -1.38 -0.48
N PHE A 91 -14.82 -0.24 -0.37
CA PHE A 91 -13.78 0.14 -1.32
C PHE A 91 -12.64 -0.89 -1.34
N LEU A 92 -12.14 -1.29 -0.19
CA LEU A 92 -11.10 -2.31 -0.10
C LEU A 92 -11.57 -3.66 -0.66
N PHE A 93 -12.79 -4.08 -0.34
CA PHE A 93 -13.38 -5.30 -0.89
C PHE A 93 -13.42 -5.26 -2.42
N LEU A 94 -13.92 -4.14 -2.98
CA LEU A 94 -14.01 -3.96 -4.43
C LEU A 94 -12.62 -3.94 -5.08
N ILE A 95 -11.66 -3.22 -4.50
CA ILE A 95 -10.30 -3.12 -5.02
C ILE A 95 -9.63 -4.50 -5.00
N PHE A 96 -9.65 -5.23 -3.88
CA PHE A 96 -9.03 -6.55 -3.76
C PHE A 96 -9.71 -7.62 -4.61
N SER A 97 -10.95 -7.40 -5.01
CA SER A 97 -11.67 -8.32 -5.90
C SER A 97 -11.53 -7.94 -7.37
N MET A 98 -11.75 -6.68 -7.73
CA MET A 98 -11.88 -6.26 -9.13
C MET A 98 -10.54 -5.95 -9.80
N VAL A 99 -9.60 -5.30 -9.10
CA VAL A 99 -8.34 -4.90 -9.72
C VAL A 99 -7.48 -6.11 -10.13
N PRO A 100 -7.31 -7.16 -9.28
CA PRO A 100 -6.60 -8.36 -9.71
C PRO A 100 -7.29 -9.12 -10.86
N LEU A 101 -8.62 -9.04 -10.97
CA LEU A 101 -9.35 -9.65 -12.09
C LEU A 101 -8.96 -9.05 -13.45
N TYR A 102 -8.56 -7.77 -13.49
CA TYR A 102 -8.02 -7.17 -14.72
C TYR A 102 -6.76 -7.93 -15.19
N TYR A 103 -5.81 -8.19 -14.29
CA TYR A 103 -4.59 -8.94 -14.65
C TYR A 103 -4.88 -10.40 -14.97
N LEU A 104 -5.83 -11.01 -14.25
CA LEU A 104 -6.30 -12.37 -14.56
C LEU A 104 -6.95 -12.42 -15.94
N PHE A 105 -7.75 -11.43 -16.29
CA PHE A 105 -8.33 -11.32 -17.64
C PHE A 105 -7.24 -11.20 -18.71
N LEU A 106 -6.24 -10.36 -18.48
CA LEU A 106 -5.09 -10.24 -19.38
C LEU A 106 -4.38 -11.60 -19.56
N GLU A 107 -4.08 -12.30 -18.46
CA GLU A 107 -3.40 -13.59 -18.47
C GLU A 107 -4.15 -14.65 -19.31
N PHE A 108 -5.47 -14.80 -19.12
CA PHE A 108 -6.20 -15.91 -19.74
C PHE A 108 -6.81 -15.59 -21.11
N PHE A 109 -7.08 -14.32 -21.39
CA PHE A 109 -7.76 -13.95 -22.64
C PHE A 109 -6.88 -13.18 -23.62
N LEU A 110 -5.83 -12.51 -23.13
CA LEU A 110 -4.96 -11.67 -23.94
C LEU A 110 -3.48 -12.11 -23.88
N GLU A 111 -3.18 -13.30 -23.36
CA GLU A 111 -1.81 -13.82 -23.17
C GLU A 111 -0.96 -13.63 -24.43
N LYS A 112 -1.48 -13.98 -25.60
CA LYS A 112 -0.77 -13.83 -26.88
C LYS A 112 -0.23 -12.41 -27.13
N TYR A 113 -0.94 -11.39 -26.64
CA TYR A 113 -0.60 -9.98 -26.88
C TYR A 113 0.27 -9.40 -25.77
N ILE A 114 0.21 -9.97 -24.57
CA ILE A 114 0.90 -9.43 -23.39
C ILE A 114 2.07 -10.30 -22.89
N HIS A 115 2.28 -11.48 -23.47
CA HIS A 115 3.32 -12.42 -23.03
C HIS A 115 4.71 -11.79 -22.96
N SER A 116 5.03 -10.87 -23.90
CA SER A 116 6.29 -10.13 -23.90
C SER A 116 6.49 -9.18 -22.70
N TYR A 117 5.44 -8.88 -21.97
CA TYR A 117 5.44 -8.03 -20.78
C TYR A 117 5.37 -8.82 -19.48
N LYS A 118 5.25 -10.16 -19.56
CA LYS A 118 5.28 -11.03 -18.40
C LYS A 118 6.70 -11.12 -17.85
N ILE A 119 6.87 -10.83 -16.55
CA ILE A 119 8.20 -10.72 -15.94
C ILE A 119 8.84 -12.10 -15.77
N GLN A 120 8.07 -13.09 -15.34
CA GLN A 120 8.48 -14.49 -15.23
C GLN A 120 7.70 -15.38 -16.23
N PRO A 121 8.07 -15.40 -17.52
CA PRO A 121 7.26 -16.02 -18.59
C PRO A 121 7.15 -17.55 -18.50
N LYS A 122 8.07 -18.21 -17.77
CA LYS A 122 8.05 -19.67 -17.59
C LYS A 122 7.06 -20.12 -16.49
N VAL A 123 6.58 -19.21 -15.66
CA VAL A 123 5.63 -19.53 -14.59
C VAL A 123 4.22 -19.48 -15.14
N ASN A 124 3.54 -20.60 -15.13
CA ASN A 124 2.15 -20.71 -15.59
C ASN A 124 1.19 -20.57 -14.40
N LEU A 125 0.39 -19.52 -14.46
CA LEU A 125 -0.68 -19.30 -13.50
C LEU A 125 -1.89 -20.18 -13.81
N THR A 126 -2.44 -20.87 -12.81
CA THR A 126 -3.71 -21.58 -12.95
C THR A 126 -4.86 -20.83 -12.30
N LEU A 127 -6.08 -21.01 -12.84
CA LEU A 127 -7.29 -20.46 -12.20
C LEU A 127 -7.47 -20.98 -10.78
N SER A 128 -7.08 -22.24 -10.54
CA SER A 128 -7.13 -22.85 -9.21
C SER A 128 -6.23 -22.15 -8.21
N ASP A 129 -5.01 -21.77 -8.63
CA ASP A 129 -4.06 -21.05 -7.77
C ASP A 129 -4.53 -19.64 -7.47
N SER A 130 -5.03 -18.94 -8.49
CA SER A 130 -5.63 -17.60 -8.34
C SER A 130 -6.82 -17.63 -7.38
N PHE A 131 -7.70 -18.61 -7.50
CA PHE A 131 -8.86 -18.76 -6.61
C PHE A 131 -8.44 -19.12 -5.18
N ARG A 132 -7.39 -19.95 -5.01
CA ARG A 132 -6.84 -20.29 -3.70
C ARG A 132 -6.27 -19.05 -3.01
N CYS A 133 -5.51 -18.23 -3.75
CA CYS A 133 -4.99 -16.97 -3.28
C CYS A 133 -6.12 -16.04 -2.86
N TYR A 134 -7.07 -15.77 -3.74
CA TYR A 134 -8.22 -14.92 -3.47
C TYR A 134 -9.02 -15.36 -2.24
N LYS A 135 -9.29 -16.67 -2.11
CA LYS A 135 -9.99 -17.22 -0.94
C LYS A 135 -9.24 -16.95 0.36
N SER A 136 -7.91 -17.08 0.34
CA SER A 136 -7.07 -16.78 1.52
C SER A 136 -7.08 -15.28 1.85
N VAL A 137 -6.99 -14.42 0.85
CA VAL A 137 -7.10 -12.96 1.00
C VAL A 137 -8.46 -12.57 1.57
N MET A 138 -9.55 -13.11 1.03
CA MET A 138 -10.90 -12.84 1.55
C MET A 138 -11.11 -13.34 2.98
N ARG A 139 -10.50 -14.47 3.33
CA ARG A 139 -10.51 -14.93 4.73
C ARG A 139 -9.82 -13.93 5.64
N MET A 140 -8.66 -13.40 5.27
CA MET A 140 -7.95 -12.37 6.04
C MET A 140 -8.71 -11.04 6.04
N PHE A 141 -9.35 -10.70 4.93
CA PHE A 141 -10.21 -9.52 4.85
C PHE A 141 -11.35 -9.58 5.86
N ILE A 142 -12.07 -10.70 5.93
CA ILE A 142 -13.20 -10.89 6.84
C ILE A 142 -12.75 -10.99 8.30
N LEU A 143 -11.63 -11.68 8.58
CA LEU A 143 -11.21 -11.95 9.96
C LEU A 143 -10.34 -10.86 10.58
N VAL A 144 -9.63 -10.07 9.77
CA VAL A 144 -8.66 -9.06 10.24
C VAL A 144 -9.00 -7.67 9.73
N VAL A 145 -9.02 -7.46 8.40
CA VAL A 145 -9.14 -6.12 7.83
C VAL A 145 -10.50 -5.50 8.14
N GLY A 146 -11.59 -6.22 7.88
CA GLY A 146 -12.95 -5.75 8.15
C GLY A 146 -13.17 -5.37 9.61
N PRO A 147 -12.93 -6.26 10.58
CA PRO A 147 -13.02 -5.93 12.01
C PRO A 147 -12.11 -4.76 12.41
N LEU A 148 -10.87 -4.70 11.90
CA LEU A 148 -9.96 -3.58 12.17
C LEU A 148 -10.56 -2.25 11.68
N GLN A 149 -11.12 -2.22 10.47
CA GLN A 149 -11.77 -1.02 9.94
C GLN A 149 -12.96 -0.60 10.81
N LEU A 150 -13.76 -1.53 11.31
CA LEU A 150 -14.89 -1.21 12.19
C LEU A 150 -14.45 -0.59 13.52
N VAL A 151 -13.37 -1.09 14.12
CA VAL A 151 -12.94 -0.64 15.45
C VAL A 151 -11.96 0.52 15.44
N SER A 152 -11.33 0.84 14.30
CA SER A 152 -10.32 1.91 14.19
C SER A 152 -10.90 3.31 14.02
N TYR A 153 -12.21 3.46 13.88
CA TYR A 153 -12.86 4.78 13.72
C TYR A 153 -12.50 5.81 14.80
N PRO A 154 -12.41 5.47 16.10
CA PRO A 154 -11.99 6.43 17.12
C PRO A 154 -10.59 7.01 16.81
N SER A 155 -9.67 6.19 16.35
CA SER A 155 -8.32 6.65 15.95
C SER A 155 -8.37 7.59 14.73
N ILE A 156 -9.23 7.28 13.75
CA ILE A 156 -9.47 8.14 12.57
C ILE A 156 -10.03 9.50 12.98
N LYS A 157 -10.96 9.52 13.93
CA LYS A 157 -11.48 10.76 14.48
C LYS A 157 -10.42 11.56 15.25
N MET A 158 -9.55 10.87 16.00
CA MET A 158 -8.45 11.50 16.73
C MET A 158 -7.41 12.16 15.81
N ILE A 159 -7.11 11.58 14.65
CA ILE A 159 -6.19 12.16 13.67
C ILE A 159 -6.81 13.31 12.86
N GLY A 160 -8.09 13.63 13.06
CA GLY A 160 -8.72 14.82 12.49
C GLY A 160 -9.23 14.66 11.06
N ILE A 161 -9.51 13.44 10.58
CA ILE A 161 -10.17 13.25 9.29
C ILE A 161 -11.59 13.82 9.37
N ARG A 162 -11.89 14.76 8.47
CA ARG A 162 -13.15 15.49 8.43
C ARG A 162 -14.07 14.99 7.32
N THR A 163 -15.37 15.15 7.50
CA THR A 163 -16.41 14.84 6.52
C THR A 163 -17.21 16.09 6.11
N SER A 164 -16.95 17.21 6.80
CA SER A 164 -17.69 18.47 6.65
C SER A 164 -17.27 19.25 5.39
N LEU A 165 -18.17 20.16 4.96
CA LEU A 165 -17.86 21.17 3.95
C LEU A 165 -16.93 22.28 4.48
N PRO A 166 -16.17 22.95 3.61
CA PRO A 166 -16.10 22.76 2.16
C PRO A 166 -15.29 21.51 1.77
N LEU A 167 -15.50 21.03 0.54
CA LEU A 167 -14.65 19.99 -0.03
C LEU A 167 -13.22 20.50 -0.23
N PRO A 168 -12.20 19.60 -0.16
CA PRO A 168 -10.81 20.00 -0.43
C PRO A 168 -10.64 20.37 -1.90
N SER A 169 -9.80 21.36 -2.16
CA SER A 169 -9.38 21.69 -3.51
C SER A 169 -8.52 20.56 -4.11
N ILE A 170 -8.44 20.50 -5.45
CA ILE A 170 -7.57 19.53 -6.13
C ILE A 170 -6.10 19.68 -5.72
N TRP A 171 -5.64 20.91 -5.46
CA TRP A 171 -4.28 21.19 -5.01
C TRP A 171 -4.02 20.74 -3.58
N GLU A 172 -5.03 20.89 -2.71
CA GLU A 172 -4.98 20.34 -1.34
C GLU A 172 -4.87 18.81 -1.38
N ILE A 173 -5.73 18.16 -2.17
CA ILE A 173 -5.70 16.69 -2.36
C ILE A 173 -4.32 16.27 -2.89
N ALA A 174 -3.81 16.91 -3.93
CA ALA A 174 -2.52 16.57 -4.53
C ALA A 174 -1.36 16.73 -3.53
N ALA A 175 -1.32 17.84 -2.78
CA ALA A 175 -0.29 18.09 -1.77
C ALA A 175 -0.35 17.03 -0.64
N GLN A 176 -1.55 16.72 -0.16
CA GLN A 176 -1.77 15.68 0.86
C GLN A 176 -1.29 14.32 0.37
N LEU A 177 -1.66 13.91 -0.85
CA LEU A 177 -1.25 12.63 -1.42
C LEU A 177 0.28 12.53 -1.59
N ILE A 178 0.94 13.60 -2.03
CA ILE A 178 2.40 13.63 -2.13
C ILE A 178 3.02 13.35 -0.76
N VAL A 179 2.58 14.04 0.29
CA VAL A 179 3.06 13.82 1.65
C VAL A 179 2.79 12.38 2.10
N TYR A 180 1.60 11.85 1.84
CA TYR A 180 1.21 10.50 2.27
C TYR A 180 2.05 9.43 1.61
N PHE A 181 2.31 9.54 0.30
CA PHE A 181 3.18 8.61 -0.41
C PHE A 181 4.59 8.61 0.15
N PHE A 182 5.19 9.78 0.40
CA PHE A 182 6.55 9.84 0.94
C PHE A 182 6.65 9.34 2.37
N VAL A 183 5.69 9.66 3.24
CA VAL A 183 5.67 9.22 4.64
C VAL A 183 5.45 7.71 4.71
N GLU A 184 4.51 7.19 3.93
CA GLU A 184 4.22 5.76 3.86
C GLU A 184 5.41 4.99 3.32
N ASP A 185 5.97 5.39 2.17
CA ASP A 185 7.06 4.69 1.51
C ASP A 185 8.32 4.63 2.39
N TYR A 186 8.70 5.76 3.02
CA TYR A 186 9.83 5.77 3.94
C TYR A 186 9.63 4.85 5.14
N THR A 187 8.45 4.88 5.74
CA THR A 187 8.15 4.09 6.93
C THR A 187 8.00 2.61 6.57
N ASN A 188 7.34 2.33 5.46
CA ASN A 188 7.17 0.99 4.91
C ASN A 188 8.52 0.34 4.60
N TYR A 189 9.45 1.07 3.97
CA TYR A 189 10.81 0.59 3.69
C TYR A 189 11.48 0.02 4.95
N TRP A 190 11.44 0.74 6.09
CA TRP A 190 12.09 0.29 7.32
C TRP A 190 11.39 -0.90 7.95
N ILE A 191 10.06 -0.92 7.93
CA ILE A 191 9.27 -2.04 8.44
C ILE A 191 9.49 -3.27 7.56
N HIS A 192 9.44 -3.14 6.25
CA HIS A 192 9.66 -4.22 5.29
C HIS A 192 11.07 -4.81 5.43
N ARG A 193 12.08 -3.94 5.53
CA ARG A 193 13.45 -4.35 5.80
C ARG A 193 13.58 -5.09 7.15
N PHE A 194 12.86 -4.65 8.19
CA PHE A 194 12.81 -5.37 9.47
C PHE A 194 12.13 -6.74 9.31
N LEU A 195 11.08 -6.85 8.53
CA LEU A 195 10.41 -8.13 8.27
C LEU A 195 11.33 -9.12 7.53
N HIS A 196 12.34 -8.66 6.81
CA HIS A 196 13.39 -9.48 6.20
C HIS A 196 14.54 -9.86 7.15
N CYS A 197 14.53 -9.44 8.41
CA CYS A 197 15.40 -10.04 9.43
C CYS A 197 14.96 -11.49 9.68
N LYS A 198 15.89 -12.34 10.08
CA LYS A 198 15.62 -13.79 10.27
C LYS A 198 14.32 -14.07 11.03
N TRP A 199 14.11 -13.41 12.17
CA TRP A 199 12.89 -13.59 12.96
C TRP A 199 11.64 -13.09 12.24
N GLY A 200 11.67 -11.90 11.67
CA GLY A 200 10.54 -11.30 10.96
C GLY A 200 10.13 -12.13 9.77
N TYR A 201 11.11 -12.57 8.98
CA TYR A 201 10.87 -13.41 7.82
C TYR A 201 10.29 -14.78 8.21
N GLU A 202 10.98 -15.53 9.07
CA GLU A 202 10.57 -16.89 9.42
C GLU A 202 9.18 -16.96 10.11
N LYS A 203 8.81 -15.92 10.87
CA LYS A 203 7.57 -15.92 11.67
C LYS A 203 6.41 -15.22 11.00
N ILE A 204 6.66 -14.25 10.12
CA ILE A 204 5.64 -13.37 9.59
C ILE A 204 5.69 -13.33 8.05
N HIS A 205 6.77 -12.79 7.49
CA HIS A 205 6.83 -12.31 6.12
C HIS A 205 6.96 -13.41 5.05
N LYS A 206 7.46 -14.60 5.42
CA LYS A 206 7.56 -15.75 4.52
C LYS A 206 6.22 -16.15 3.90
N VAL A 207 5.09 -15.84 4.55
CA VAL A 207 3.76 -16.12 4.01
C VAL A 207 3.53 -15.28 2.76
N HIS A 208 3.91 -14.00 2.79
CA HIS A 208 3.82 -13.11 1.64
C HIS A 208 4.72 -13.59 0.49
N HIS A 209 5.91 -14.09 0.80
CA HIS A 209 6.87 -14.65 -0.16
C HIS A 209 6.56 -16.09 -0.63
N GLU A 210 5.41 -16.68 -0.29
CA GLU A 210 4.98 -17.94 -0.90
C GLU A 210 4.78 -17.84 -2.42
N TYR A 211 4.46 -16.64 -2.90
CA TYR A 211 4.38 -16.31 -4.32
C TYR A 211 5.68 -15.69 -4.79
N THR A 212 6.64 -16.53 -5.21
CA THR A 212 7.93 -16.08 -5.77
C THR A 212 7.79 -15.47 -7.17
N ALA A 213 6.71 -15.81 -7.87
CA ALA A 213 6.20 -15.10 -9.04
C ALA A 213 4.85 -14.51 -8.64
N PRO A 214 4.81 -13.28 -8.15
CA PRO A 214 3.60 -12.69 -7.60
C PRO A 214 2.51 -12.51 -8.66
N ILE A 215 1.27 -12.55 -8.19
CA ILE A 215 0.06 -12.28 -8.96
C ILE A 215 -0.73 -11.18 -8.27
N GLY A 216 -1.54 -10.41 -8.99
CA GLY A 216 -2.26 -9.29 -8.42
C GLY A 216 -3.04 -9.60 -7.14
N PHE A 217 -3.58 -10.82 -7.01
CA PHE A 217 -4.22 -11.29 -5.77
C PHE A 217 -3.24 -11.49 -4.60
N ALA A 218 -1.94 -11.64 -4.86
CA ALA A 218 -0.94 -11.87 -3.82
C ALA A 218 -0.55 -10.58 -3.06
N ALA A 219 -0.88 -9.40 -3.58
CA ALA A 219 -0.57 -8.14 -2.90
C ALA A 219 -1.09 -8.09 -1.44
N PRO A 220 -2.37 -8.40 -1.14
CA PRO A 220 -2.87 -8.49 0.22
C PRO A 220 -2.71 -9.89 0.85
N TYR A 221 -2.03 -10.84 0.18
CA TYR A 221 -1.77 -12.19 0.72
C TYR A 221 -0.60 -12.11 1.71
N ALA A 222 -0.90 -12.09 2.99
CA ALA A 222 0.09 -11.94 4.04
C ALA A 222 -0.38 -12.54 5.36
N HIS A 223 0.55 -12.71 6.29
CA HIS A 223 0.25 -13.08 7.68
C HIS A 223 -0.54 -11.96 8.36
N TRP A 224 -1.47 -12.29 9.26
CA TRP A 224 -2.31 -11.28 9.94
C TRP A 224 -1.49 -10.18 10.66
N ALA A 225 -0.37 -10.55 11.28
CA ALA A 225 0.50 -9.60 11.96
C ALA A 225 1.18 -8.62 10.97
N GLU A 226 1.52 -9.08 9.77
CA GLU A 226 2.05 -8.24 8.71
C GLU A 226 1.02 -7.21 8.25
N ILE A 227 -0.22 -7.64 8.03
CA ILE A 227 -1.34 -6.74 7.66
C ILE A 227 -1.49 -5.62 8.69
N LEU A 228 -1.39 -5.93 9.98
CA LEU A 228 -1.46 -4.93 11.05
C LEU A 228 -0.26 -3.99 11.05
N ILE A 229 0.95 -4.53 10.94
CA ILE A 229 2.20 -3.76 11.04
C ILE A 229 2.38 -2.88 9.79
N LEU A 230 2.20 -3.43 8.58
CA LEU A 230 2.30 -2.67 7.33
C LEU A 230 1.08 -1.78 7.07
N GLY A 231 -0.01 -1.95 7.81
CA GLY A 231 -1.11 -1.02 7.84
C GLY A 231 -0.80 0.32 8.52
N ILE A 232 0.12 0.34 9.49
CA ILE A 232 0.47 1.56 10.26
C ILE A 232 0.97 2.70 9.35
N PRO A 233 1.93 2.50 8.43
CA PRO A 233 2.41 3.53 7.52
C PRO A 233 1.32 4.28 6.78
N SER A 234 0.26 3.58 6.35
CA SER A 234 -0.85 4.19 5.58
C SER A 234 -1.64 5.23 6.38
N PHE A 235 -1.57 5.22 7.71
CA PHE A 235 -2.24 6.19 8.59
C PHE A 235 -1.32 7.32 9.06
N LEU A 236 0.01 7.17 8.95
CA LEU A 236 0.95 8.18 9.44
C LEU A 236 0.89 9.49 8.64
N GLY A 237 0.78 9.41 7.32
CA GLY A 237 0.61 10.59 6.48
C GLY A 237 -0.64 11.39 6.86
N PRO A 238 -1.85 10.78 6.87
CA PRO A 238 -3.07 11.42 7.36
C PRO A 238 -3.00 11.92 8.81
N ALA A 239 -2.23 11.27 9.68
CA ALA A 239 -2.04 11.74 11.06
C ALA A 239 -1.16 12.99 11.14
N MET A 240 -0.19 13.14 10.22
CA MET A 240 0.67 14.35 10.14
C MET A 240 -0.05 15.52 9.46
N VAL A 241 -0.83 15.23 8.42
CA VAL A 241 -1.59 16.21 7.63
C VAL A 241 -3.01 15.71 7.48
N PRO A 242 -3.90 16.04 8.43
CA PRO A 242 -5.30 15.60 8.41
C PRO A 242 -6.02 16.01 7.13
N CYS A 243 -6.91 15.15 6.62
CA CYS A 243 -7.58 15.37 5.36
C CYS A 243 -9.10 15.21 5.43
N HIS A 244 -9.77 15.52 4.33
CA HIS A 244 -11.16 15.16 4.14
C HIS A 244 -11.29 13.66 3.83
N ILE A 245 -12.39 13.03 4.24
CA ILE A 245 -12.65 11.61 4.03
C ILE A 245 -12.55 11.19 2.55
N ILE A 246 -12.88 12.06 1.62
CA ILE A 246 -12.73 11.82 0.17
C ILE A 246 -11.25 11.66 -0.20
N THR A 247 -10.37 12.53 0.32
CA THR A 247 -8.92 12.39 0.11
C THR A 247 -8.41 11.10 0.75
N PHE A 248 -8.94 10.74 1.93
CA PHE A 248 -8.56 9.50 2.61
C PHE A 248 -8.98 8.26 1.79
N TRP A 249 -10.20 8.23 1.24
CA TRP A 249 -10.63 7.14 0.36
C TRP A 249 -9.77 7.03 -0.89
N LEU A 250 -9.46 8.18 -1.51
CA LEU A 250 -8.58 8.23 -2.68
C LEU A 250 -7.17 7.72 -2.34
N TRP A 251 -6.61 8.14 -1.20
CA TRP A 251 -5.32 7.70 -0.70
C TRP A 251 -5.26 6.17 -0.54
N ILE A 252 -6.19 5.61 0.24
CA ILE A 252 -6.25 4.16 0.47
C ILE A 252 -6.45 3.42 -0.85
N GLY A 253 -7.33 3.92 -1.74
CA GLY A 253 -7.57 3.32 -3.05
C GLY A 253 -6.32 3.29 -3.92
N LEU A 254 -5.65 4.42 -4.09
CA LEU A 254 -4.43 4.53 -4.91
C LEU A 254 -3.32 3.62 -4.38
N ARG A 255 -3.12 3.59 -3.06
CA ARG A 255 -2.10 2.76 -2.44
C ARG A 255 -2.33 1.26 -2.65
N GLN A 256 -3.60 0.82 -2.57
CA GLN A 256 -3.91 -0.61 -2.79
C GLN A 256 -3.87 -0.99 -4.27
N ILE A 257 -4.30 -0.10 -5.18
CA ILE A 257 -4.19 -0.34 -6.63
C ILE A 257 -2.72 -0.44 -7.03
N GLU A 258 -1.88 0.44 -6.52
CA GLU A 258 -0.44 0.42 -6.74
C GLU A 258 0.19 -0.89 -6.22
N ALA A 259 -0.13 -1.33 -5.00
CA ALA A 259 0.36 -2.59 -4.45
C ALA A 259 -0.07 -3.80 -5.32
N ILE A 260 -1.28 -3.80 -5.87
CA ILE A 260 -1.74 -4.87 -6.77
C ILE A 260 -1.00 -4.80 -8.11
N GLU A 261 -0.72 -3.61 -8.63
CA GLU A 261 0.08 -3.43 -9.85
C GLU A 261 1.48 -4.01 -9.67
N THR A 262 2.19 -3.66 -8.59
CA THR A 262 3.55 -4.15 -8.32
C THR A 262 3.63 -5.66 -8.15
N HIS A 263 2.54 -6.30 -7.74
CA HIS A 263 2.42 -7.76 -7.64
C HIS A 263 1.79 -8.42 -8.86
N SER A 264 1.51 -7.68 -9.93
CA SER A 264 0.75 -8.22 -11.06
C SER A 264 1.48 -9.31 -11.87
N GLY A 265 2.81 -9.36 -11.80
CA GLY A 265 3.66 -10.22 -12.64
C GLY A 265 3.86 -9.67 -14.05
N TYR A 266 3.37 -8.45 -14.35
CA TYR A 266 3.41 -7.82 -15.66
C TYR A 266 3.99 -6.42 -15.62
N ASP A 267 4.96 -6.13 -16.49
CA ASP A 267 5.52 -4.79 -16.72
C ASP A 267 4.88 -4.13 -17.95
N LEU A 268 3.59 -3.76 -17.83
CA LEU A 268 2.80 -3.24 -18.94
C LEU A 268 3.23 -1.83 -19.35
N PRO A 269 3.44 -1.55 -20.66
CA PRO A 269 3.99 -0.27 -21.12
C PRO A 269 3.02 0.91 -21.00
N TRP A 270 1.72 0.66 -20.85
CA TRP A 270 0.69 1.70 -20.80
C TRP A 270 0.26 2.09 -19.38
N THR A 271 0.86 1.51 -18.34
CA THR A 271 0.55 1.89 -16.95
C THR A 271 1.01 3.32 -16.67
N PRO A 272 0.14 4.20 -16.15
CA PRO A 272 0.49 5.60 -15.87
C PRO A 272 1.62 5.76 -14.84
N THR A 273 1.77 4.80 -13.96
CA THR A 273 2.78 4.77 -12.90
C THR A 273 4.22 4.80 -13.45
N LYS A 274 4.45 4.31 -14.67
CA LYS A 274 5.76 4.39 -15.36
C LYS A 274 6.26 5.82 -15.60
N TYR A 275 5.38 6.80 -15.59
CA TYR A 275 5.74 8.21 -15.74
C TYR A 275 6.05 8.89 -14.41
N ILE A 276 5.91 8.18 -13.28
CA ILE A 276 6.21 8.71 -11.95
C ILE A 276 7.71 8.54 -11.69
N PRO A 277 8.45 9.62 -11.39
CA PRO A 277 9.88 9.54 -11.10
C PRO A 277 10.18 8.61 -9.91
N PHE A 278 11.22 7.82 -10.03
CA PHE A 278 11.66 6.86 -9.01
C PHE A 278 10.68 5.73 -8.68
N TYR A 279 9.60 5.57 -9.43
CA TYR A 279 8.67 4.46 -9.23
C TYR A 279 9.36 3.12 -9.51
N GLY A 280 9.27 2.18 -8.55
CA GLY A 280 9.89 0.85 -8.67
C GLY A 280 9.18 -0.04 -9.68
N GLY A 281 7.87 -0.13 -9.55
CA GLY A 281 7.00 -0.89 -10.42
C GLY A 281 7.08 -2.41 -10.27
N PRO A 282 6.35 -3.13 -11.11
CA PRO A 282 6.21 -4.59 -11.01
C PRO A 282 7.55 -5.34 -11.15
N ASP A 283 8.39 -4.98 -12.09
CA ASP A 283 9.67 -5.65 -12.33
C ASP A 283 10.65 -5.50 -11.15
N TYR A 284 10.59 -4.36 -10.45
CA TYR A 284 11.43 -4.11 -9.28
C TYR A 284 10.99 -4.95 -8.08
N HIS A 285 9.69 -5.07 -7.88
CA HIS A 285 9.10 -5.82 -6.77
C HIS A 285 9.07 -7.33 -7.04
N ASP A 286 8.88 -7.73 -8.30
CA ASP A 286 8.99 -9.14 -8.72
C ASP A 286 10.40 -9.67 -8.45
N TYR A 287 11.46 -8.88 -8.73
CA TYR A 287 12.83 -9.25 -8.38
C TYR A 287 12.97 -9.49 -6.88
N HIS A 288 12.36 -8.66 -6.03
CA HIS A 288 12.35 -8.84 -4.58
C HIS A 288 11.73 -10.18 -4.18
N HIS A 289 10.57 -10.54 -4.75
CA HIS A 289 9.93 -11.84 -4.53
C HIS A 289 10.76 -13.01 -5.07
N TYR A 290 11.35 -12.83 -6.24
CA TYR A 290 12.15 -13.86 -6.91
C TYR A 290 13.41 -14.24 -6.14
N VAL A 291 14.19 -13.26 -5.67
CA VAL A 291 15.35 -13.53 -4.84
C VAL A 291 14.97 -13.98 -3.42
N GLY A 292 13.77 -13.63 -2.98
CA GLY A 292 13.03 -14.14 -1.82
C GLY A 292 13.83 -14.25 -0.52
N GLY A 293 13.24 -14.96 0.42
CA GLY A 293 13.92 -15.44 1.61
C GLY A 293 14.51 -14.32 2.48
N LEU A 294 15.73 -14.55 2.95
CA LEU A 294 16.51 -13.58 3.72
C LEU A 294 17.26 -12.60 2.82
N SER A 295 16.86 -12.45 1.57
CA SER A 295 17.43 -11.45 0.66
C SER A 295 17.28 -10.05 1.23
N GLN A 296 18.36 -9.28 1.17
CA GLN A 296 18.41 -7.89 1.61
C GLN A 296 18.33 -6.96 0.40
N SER A 297 17.27 -7.10 -0.41
CA SER A 297 17.12 -6.41 -1.68
C SER A 297 15.73 -5.85 -1.90
N ASN A 298 15.65 -4.63 -2.48
CA ASN A 298 14.46 -4.00 -3.03
C ASN A 298 13.28 -3.91 -2.03
N PHE A 299 13.48 -3.24 -0.91
CA PHE A 299 12.44 -3.11 0.13
C PHE A 299 11.45 -2.00 -0.12
N ALA A 300 11.72 -1.12 -1.08
CA ALA A 300 10.83 -0.01 -1.40
C ALA A 300 9.45 -0.52 -1.83
N SER A 301 8.43 0.13 -1.32
CA SER A 301 7.03 -0.17 -1.59
C SER A 301 6.57 0.54 -2.87
N VAL A 302 6.94 1.83 -3.03
CA VAL A 302 6.54 2.67 -4.16
C VAL A 302 7.77 3.27 -4.86
N PHE A 303 8.57 4.05 -4.10
CA PHE A 303 9.71 4.79 -4.66
C PHE A 303 11.05 4.16 -4.29
N THR A 304 11.91 3.98 -5.27
CA THR A 304 13.20 3.29 -5.11
C THR A 304 14.28 4.11 -4.38
N TYR A 305 13.99 5.35 -3.95
CA TYR A 305 15.00 6.25 -3.39
C TYR A 305 15.61 5.72 -2.08
N CYS A 306 14.83 5.05 -1.24
CA CYS A 306 15.35 4.44 -0.01
C CYS A 306 16.33 3.32 -0.32
N ASP A 307 15.99 2.41 -1.25
CA ASP A 307 16.87 1.34 -1.67
C ASP A 307 18.17 1.88 -2.27
N TYR A 308 18.08 2.96 -3.08
CA TYR A 308 19.24 3.62 -3.63
C TYR A 308 20.15 4.23 -2.55
N ILE A 309 19.58 4.99 -1.61
CA ILE A 309 20.33 5.66 -0.52
C ILE A 309 20.99 4.62 0.39
N TYR A 310 20.28 3.57 0.75
CA TYR A 310 20.77 2.54 1.68
C TYR A 310 21.45 1.37 0.97
N GLY A 311 21.53 1.40 -0.36
CA GLY A 311 22.26 0.45 -1.20
C GLY A 311 21.67 -0.96 -1.22
N THR A 312 20.36 -1.08 -1.03
CA THR A 312 19.63 -2.35 -1.03
C THR A 312 19.09 -2.74 -2.41
N ASP A 313 19.33 -1.93 -3.46
CA ASP A 313 19.00 -2.23 -4.87
C ASP A 313 20.18 -2.75 -5.70
N LYS A 314 21.35 -2.96 -5.09
CA LYS A 314 22.57 -3.31 -5.83
C LYS A 314 22.45 -4.61 -6.62
N GLY A 315 21.81 -5.63 -6.05
CA GLY A 315 21.58 -6.91 -6.71
C GLY A 315 20.72 -6.76 -7.96
N TYR A 316 19.62 -6.04 -7.84
CA TYR A 316 18.72 -5.73 -8.96
C TYR A 316 19.44 -4.96 -10.08
N ARG A 317 20.17 -3.90 -9.73
CA ARG A 317 20.94 -3.13 -10.73
C ARG A 317 22.01 -3.96 -11.42
N TYR A 318 22.66 -4.87 -10.69
CA TYR A 318 23.62 -5.80 -11.27
C TYR A 318 22.93 -6.76 -12.24
N GLN A 319 21.85 -7.40 -11.87
CA GLN A 319 21.08 -8.30 -12.74
C GLN A 319 20.61 -7.57 -14.01
N LYS A 320 20.07 -6.35 -13.88
CA LYS A 320 19.65 -5.56 -15.07
C LYS A 320 20.80 -5.28 -16.02
N LYS A 321 21.98 -4.94 -15.50
CA LYS A 321 23.18 -4.73 -16.30
C LYS A 321 23.59 -6.00 -17.05
N VAL A 322 23.60 -7.15 -16.38
CA VAL A 322 23.94 -8.44 -16.99
C VAL A 322 22.94 -8.80 -18.09
N LEU A 323 21.63 -8.69 -17.81
CA LEU A 323 20.58 -8.93 -18.81
C LEU A 323 20.71 -8.02 -20.04
N GLN A 324 21.05 -6.75 -19.84
CA GLN A 324 21.30 -5.82 -20.93
C GLN A 324 22.48 -6.26 -21.78
N GLN A 325 23.60 -6.62 -21.15
CA GLN A 325 24.79 -7.09 -21.86
C GLN A 325 24.53 -8.37 -22.69
N LEU A 326 23.76 -9.30 -22.13
CA LEU A 326 23.36 -10.52 -22.83
C LEU A 326 22.48 -10.23 -24.05
N ARG A 327 21.53 -9.29 -23.92
CA ARG A 327 20.68 -8.85 -25.03
C ARG A 327 21.48 -8.16 -26.14
N GLU A 328 22.47 -7.35 -25.78
CA GLU A 328 23.35 -6.67 -26.73
C GLU A 328 24.28 -7.68 -27.43
N GLY A 329 24.90 -8.61 -26.69
CA GLY A 329 25.70 -9.70 -27.21
C GLY A 329 24.93 -10.66 -28.14
N SER A 330 23.65 -10.92 -27.81
CA SER A 330 22.76 -11.73 -28.67
C SER A 330 22.39 -11.01 -29.96
N LYS A 331 22.21 -9.69 -29.93
CA LYS A 331 21.96 -8.90 -31.15
C LYS A 331 23.16 -8.89 -32.09
N THR A 332 24.39 -8.77 -31.56
CA THR A 332 25.62 -8.81 -32.38
C THR A 332 25.92 -10.20 -32.95
N ASN A 333 25.53 -11.27 -32.25
CA ASN A 333 25.65 -12.64 -32.74
C ASN A 333 24.44 -13.11 -33.56
N GLY A 334 23.29 -12.46 -33.41
CA GLY A 334 21.99 -12.86 -34.01
C GLY A 334 21.74 -12.31 -35.39
N GLU A 335 22.65 -11.51 -35.97
CA GLU A 335 22.64 -11.29 -37.42
C GLU A 335 22.87 -12.58 -38.20
N GLN A 336 23.20 -13.69 -37.51
CA GLN A 336 23.40 -15.00 -38.14
C GLN A 336 22.38 -16.09 -37.75
N ASN A 337 21.58 -16.00 -36.66
CA ASN A 337 20.59 -17.04 -36.34
C ASN A 337 19.45 -16.52 -35.41
N GLY A 338 18.24 -16.90 -35.76
CA GLY A 338 16.98 -16.45 -35.22
C GLY A 338 16.80 -16.43 -33.67
N PHE A 339 16.02 -15.52 -33.25
CA PHE A 339 15.60 -15.17 -31.90
C PHE A 339 15.35 -16.35 -30.93
N SER A 340 16.17 -16.44 -29.88
CA SER A 340 15.79 -17.11 -28.63
C SER A 340 15.65 -16.06 -27.51
N HIS A 341 14.49 -16.04 -26.87
CA HIS A 341 14.18 -15.17 -25.74
C HIS A 341 15.00 -15.62 -24.52
N ILE A 342 15.99 -14.84 -24.09
CA ILE A 342 16.70 -15.05 -22.82
C ILE A 342 15.84 -14.44 -21.72
N SER A 343 15.27 -15.27 -20.82
CA SER A 343 14.54 -14.83 -19.65
C SER A 343 15.48 -14.62 -18.44
N GLY A 344 15.09 -13.77 -17.50
CA GLY A 344 15.89 -13.50 -16.30
C GLY A 344 16.15 -14.71 -15.40
N GLU A 345 15.44 -15.83 -15.62
CA GLU A 345 15.60 -17.10 -14.89
C GLU A 345 16.86 -17.88 -15.24
N ASP A 346 17.54 -17.54 -16.36
CA ASP A 346 18.76 -18.24 -16.79
C ASP A 346 20.00 -17.80 -16.00
N ILE A 347 19.85 -16.79 -15.12
CA ILE A 347 20.95 -16.24 -14.35
C ILE A 347 20.67 -16.44 -12.86
N LYS A 348 21.02 -17.61 -12.32
CA LYS A 348 21.24 -17.75 -10.88
C LYS A 348 22.59 -17.12 -10.54
N VAL A 349 22.55 -16.05 -9.78
CA VAL A 349 23.74 -15.52 -9.13
C VAL A 349 23.83 -16.23 -7.78
N ASP A 350 24.74 -17.21 -7.67
CA ASP A 350 25.11 -17.89 -6.42
C ASP A 350 25.64 -16.90 -5.36
#